data_d54239f423cc4566e4915a22d9de3f35
#
_entry.id   d54239f423cc4566e4915a22d9de3f35
#
_cell.length_a   1.000
_cell.length_b   1.000
_cell.length_c   1.000
_cell.angle_alpha   90.00
_cell.angle_beta   90.00
_cell.angle_gamma   90.00
#
_symmetry.space_group_name_H-M   'P 1'
#
loop_
_entity.id
_entity.type
_entity.pdbx_description
1 polymer ?
#
loop_
_entity_poly.entity_id
_entity_poly.type
_entity_poly.pdbx_seq_one_letter_code
_entity_poly.pdbx_strand_id
1 'polypeptide(L)'
;NADEQEASAGLHIDLSKLDDAGKLEAINALPIGACLYMDGHCMLYLGKSNAIPYVLHSLGSYYKDGKSVNTMRVVVSDLTLQRHNGKTLLSDLTTAVVYK
;
A
#
# COMPACT_ATOMS: atom_id res chain seq x y z
N ASN A 1 -0.69 -10.21 -12.21
CA ASN A 1 0.22 -9.43 -11.35
C ASN A 1 -0.45 -8.13 -10.90
N ALA A 2 0.25 -7.29 -10.15
CA ALA A 2 -0.34 -6.07 -9.62
C ALA A 2 -0.79 -5.10 -10.71
N ASP A 3 -0.04 -4.98 -11.80
CA ASP A 3 -0.40 -4.10 -12.91
C ASP A 3 -1.66 -4.57 -13.63
N GLU A 4 -1.81 -5.87 -13.80
CA GLU A 4 -3.02 -6.44 -14.39
C GLU A 4 -4.24 -6.23 -13.49
N GLN A 5 -4.08 -6.39 -12.19
CA GLN A 5 -5.15 -6.14 -11.22
C GLN A 5 -5.55 -4.67 -11.21
N GLU A 6 -4.57 -3.78 -11.26
CA GLU A 6 -4.83 -2.33 -11.31
C GLU A 6 -5.62 -1.95 -12.56
N ALA A 7 -5.34 -2.58 -13.69
CA ALA A 7 -6.03 -2.32 -14.94
C ALA A 7 -7.43 -2.93 -15.02
N SER A 8 -7.80 -3.80 -14.08
CA SER A 8 -9.11 -4.46 -14.08
C SER A 8 -10.22 -3.50 -13.64
N ALA A 9 -11.46 -3.96 -13.70
CA ALA A 9 -12.63 -3.14 -13.36
C ALA A 9 -12.61 -2.68 -11.90
N GLY A 10 -13.02 -1.44 -11.68
CA GLY A 10 -13.08 -0.84 -10.36
C GLY A 10 -12.96 0.67 -10.45
N LEU A 11 -13.23 1.36 -9.35
CA LEU A 11 -13.03 2.79 -9.26
C LEU A 11 -11.56 3.06 -8.93
N HIS A 12 -10.87 3.74 -9.83
CA HIS A 12 -9.44 4.07 -9.68
C HIS A 12 -9.29 5.49 -9.13
N ILE A 13 -8.48 5.62 -8.09
CA ILE A 13 -8.18 6.90 -7.46
C ILE A 13 -6.68 7.13 -7.58
N ASP A 14 -6.30 8.21 -8.29
CA ASP A 14 -4.89 8.57 -8.46
C ASP A 14 -4.38 9.25 -7.20
N LEU A 15 -3.38 8.65 -6.57
CA LEU A 15 -2.73 9.17 -5.36
C LEU A 15 -1.37 9.79 -5.67
N SER A 16 -0.86 9.62 -6.88
CA SER A 16 0.53 9.93 -7.22
C SER A 16 0.86 11.42 -7.12
N LYS A 17 -0.13 12.28 -7.24
CA LYS A 17 0.04 13.74 -7.21
C LYS A 17 -0.21 14.34 -5.83
N LEU A 18 -0.57 13.53 -4.85
CA LEU A 18 -0.83 13.98 -3.49
C LEU A 18 0.43 13.87 -2.63
N ASP A 19 0.55 14.77 -1.67
CA ASP A 19 1.56 14.61 -0.63
C ASP A 19 1.10 13.55 0.40
N ASP A 20 1.92 13.27 1.40
CA ASP A 20 1.61 12.24 2.37
C ASP A 20 0.32 12.54 3.14
N ALA A 21 0.08 13.78 3.49
CA ALA A 21 -1.14 14.17 4.19
C ALA A 21 -2.38 13.96 3.32
N GLY A 22 -2.29 14.32 2.04
CA GLY A 22 -3.37 14.12 1.08
C GLY A 22 -3.65 12.65 0.81
N LYS A 23 -2.60 11.84 0.70
CA LYS A 23 -2.73 10.39 0.55
C LYS A 23 -3.40 9.77 1.77
N LEU A 24 -2.99 10.16 2.96
CA LEU A 24 -3.55 9.65 4.20
C LEU A 24 -5.05 9.97 4.31
N GLU A 25 -5.44 11.19 3.99
CA GLU A 25 -6.84 11.61 3.98
C GLU A 25 -7.66 10.76 3.00
N ALA A 26 -7.15 10.57 1.79
CA ALA A 26 -7.83 9.78 0.77
C ALA A 26 -8.00 8.32 1.21
N ILE A 27 -6.96 7.74 1.79
CA ILE A 27 -7.00 6.34 2.26
C ILE A 27 -7.98 6.17 3.41
N ASN A 28 -8.01 7.10 4.35
CA ASN A 28 -8.93 7.02 5.48
C ASN A 28 -10.41 7.11 5.07
N ALA A 29 -10.69 7.60 3.88
CA ALA A 29 -12.04 7.66 3.32
C ALA A 29 -12.43 6.40 2.54
N LEU A 30 -11.50 5.46 2.33
CA LEU A 30 -11.77 4.26 1.53
C LEU A 30 -12.54 3.21 2.33
N PRO A 31 -13.34 2.37 1.64
CA PRO A 31 -13.93 1.20 2.29
C PRO A 31 -12.87 0.14 2.55
N ILE A 32 -13.10 -0.68 3.58
CA ILE A 32 -12.28 -1.87 3.83
C ILE A 32 -12.35 -2.78 2.61
N GLY A 33 -11.21 -3.33 2.22
CA GLY A 33 -11.11 -4.18 1.04
C GLY A 33 -10.63 -3.45 -0.21
N ALA A 34 -10.47 -2.13 -0.16
CA ALA A 34 -9.85 -1.40 -1.26
C ALA A 34 -8.41 -1.90 -1.45
N CYS A 35 -7.93 -1.88 -2.70
CA CYS A 35 -6.57 -2.25 -3.01
C CYS A 35 -5.72 -1.01 -3.20
N LEU A 36 -4.54 -1.00 -2.58
CA LEU A 36 -3.58 0.10 -2.68
C LEU A 36 -2.39 -0.37 -3.48
N TYR A 37 -2.01 0.41 -4.49
CA TYR A 37 -0.96 0.04 -5.43
C TYR A 37 0.20 1.02 -5.40
N MET A 38 1.39 0.47 -5.55
CA MET A 38 2.61 1.17 -5.87
C MET A 38 3.35 0.34 -6.90
N ASP A 39 4.40 0.87 -7.48
CA ASP A 39 5.15 0.17 -8.52
C ASP A 39 5.60 -1.22 -8.03
N GLY A 40 5.11 -2.25 -8.69
CA GLY A 40 5.46 -3.65 -8.41
C GLY A 40 4.87 -4.25 -7.14
N HIS A 41 3.93 -3.56 -6.47
CA HIS A 41 3.41 -4.04 -5.19
C HIS A 41 1.95 -3.63 -4.99
N CYS A 42 1.17 -4.48 -4.36
CA CYS A 42 -0.21 -4.15 -3.99
C CYS A 42 -0.50 -4.61 -2.57
N MET A 43 -1.44 -3.91 -1.93
CA MET A 43 -1.82 -4.16 -0.54
C MET A 43 -3.33 -4.07 -0.40
N LEU A 44 -3.87 -4.80 0.57
CA LEU A 44 -5.29 -4.75 0.89
C LEU A 44 -5.52 -3.82 2.09
N TYR A 45 -6.40 -2.83 1.92
CA TYR A 45 -6.75 -1.93 3.00
C TYR A 45 -7.68 -2.62 3.99
N LEU A 46 -7.26 -2.67 5.24
CA LEU A 46 -8.00 -3.34 6.32
C LEU A 46 -8.87 -2.39 7.15
N GLY A 47 -8.81 -1.09 6.86
CA GLY A 47 -9.49 -0.09 7.66
C GLY A 47 -8.54 0.66 8.57
N LYS A 48 -9.09 1.53 9.40
CA LYS A 48 -8.31 2.36 10.31
C LYS A 48 -8.66 2.09 11.75
N SER A 49 -7.68 2.29 12.62
CA SER A 49 -7.86 2.27 14.07
C SER A 49 -7.20 3.52 14.62
N ASN A 50 -7.93 4.34 15.37
CA ASN A 50 -7.46 5.63 15.86
C ASN A 50 -6.90 6.53 14.74
N ALA A 51 -7.61 6.56 13.60
CA ALA A 51 -7.23 7.30 12.40
C ALA A 51 -5.92 6.83 11.73
N ILE A 52 -5.39 5.68 12.12
CA ILE A 52 -4.21 5.08 11.52
C ILE A 52 -4.66 3.96 10.58
N PRO A 53 -4.39 4.06 9.26
CA PRO A 53 -4.76 3.01 8.31
C PRO A 53 -3.82 1.81 8.41
N TYR A 54 -4.39 0.61 8.27
CA TYR A 54 -3.64 -0.65 8.29
C TYR A 54 -3.85 -1.39 6.98
N VAL A 55 -2.82 -2.11 6.57
CA VAL A 55 -2.82 -2.87 5.31
C VAL A 55 -2.32 -4.28 5.53
N LEU A 56 -2.82 -5.19 4.70
CA LEU A 56 -2.33 -6.56 4.58
C LEU A 56 -1.54 -6.66 3.30
N HIS A 57 -0.32 -7.13 3.37
CA HIS A 57 0.50 -7.29 2.18
C HIS A 57 1.48 -8.46 2.32
N SER A 58 1.95 -8.93 1.18
CA SER A 58 2.94 -9.99 1.10
C SER A 58 4.32 -9.38 1.08
N LEU A 59 5.20 -9.81 1.96
CA LEU A 59 6.57 -9.34 2.03
C LEU A 59 7.48 -10.45 1.48
N GLY A 60 8.04 -10.22 0.26
CA GLY A 60 8.91 -11.19 -0.39
C GLY A 60 10.36 -11.08 0.03
N SER A 61 10.82 -9.85 0.29
CA SER A 61 12.18 -9.61 0.78
C SER A 61 12.22 -8.29 1.53
N TYR A 62 13.20 -8.17 2.40
CA TYR A 62 13.46 -6.92 3.12
C TYR A 62 14.95 -6.81 3.42
N TYR A 63 15.40 -5.60 3.77
CA TYR A 63 16.79 -5.38 4.18
C TYR A 63 16.92 -5.47 5.69
N LYS A 64 17.95 -6.18 6.10
CA LYS A 64 18.35 -6.24 7.50
C LYS A 64 19.87 -6.29 7.57
N ASP A 65 20.47 -5.38 8.32
CA ASP A 65 21.92 -5.28 8.51
C ASP A 65 22.67 -5.20 7.17
N GLY A 66 22.12 -4.44 6.22
CA GLY A 66 22.72 -4.25 4.90
C GLY A 66 22.58 -5.42 3.94
N LYS A 67 21.81 -6.43 4.31
CA LYS A 67 21.60 -7.62 3.47
C LYS A 67 20.15 -7.78 3.11
N SER A 68 19.88 -8.27 1.90
CA SER A 68 18.55 -8.65 1.49
C SER A 68 18.20 -10.01 2.09
N VAL A 69 17.06 -10.05 2.78
CA VAL A 69 16.54 -11.29 3.36
C VAL A 69 15.28 -11.66 2.61
N ASN A 70 15.27 -12.85 1.99
CA ASN A 70 14.10 -13.36 1.31
C ASN A 70 13.20 -14.08 2.31
N THR A 71 11.94 -13.68 2.33
CA THR A 71 10.92 -14.36 3.12
C THR A 71 9.58 -14.21 2.41
N MET A 72 8.81 -15.28 2.39
CA MET A 72 7.47 -15.28 1.80
C MET A 72 6.47 -15.34 2.95
N ARG A 73 6.00 -14.19 3.38
CA ARG A 73 4.98 -14.16 4.42
C ARG A 73 4.06 -12.96 4.24
N VAL A 74 2.85 -13.12 4.74
CA VAL A 74 1.84 -12.07 4.77
C VAL A 74 1.99 -11.31 6.09
N VAL A 75 1.99 -9.98 6.00
CA VAL A 75 2.12 -9.13 7.18
C VAL A 75 1.02 -8.09 7.21
N VAL A 76 0.66 -7.67 8.42
CA VAL A 76 -0.20 -6.52 8.67
C VAL A 76 0.68 -5.40 9.19
N SER A 77 0.60 -4.23 8.57
CA SER A 77 1.37 -3.07 9.01
C SER A 77 0.57 -1.79 8.80
N ASP A 78 1.02 -0.71 9.44
CA ASP A 78 0.57 0.61 9.02
C ASP A 78 1.38 1.05 7.79
N LEU A 79 1.16 2.28 7.34
CA LEU A 79 1.79 2.78 6.12
C LEU A 79 3.13 3.49 6.38
N THR A 80 3.64 3.46 7.62
CA THR A 80 4.94 4.07 7.94
C THR A 80 6.10 3.11 7.72
N LEU A 81 5.82 1.84 7.41
CA LEU A 81 6.86 0.85 7.12
C LEU A 81 7.72 1.36 5.96
N GLN A 82 9.05 1.29 6.14
CA GLN A 82 9.98 1.76 5.11
C GLN A 82 10.30 0.67 4.11
N ARG A 83 10.46 1.10 2.86
CA ARG A 83 10.89 0.26 1.75
C ARG A 83 12.41 0.34 1.59
N HIS A 84 12.95 -0.46 0.68
CA HIS A 84 14.38 -0.50 0.38
C HIS A 84 14.95 0.86 -0.01
N ASN A 85 14.15 1.71 -0.65
CA ASN A 85 14.56 3.04 -1.08
C ASN A 85 14.53 4.09 0.04
N GLY A 86 14.20 3.68 1.26
CA GLY A 86 14.10 4.56 2.42
C GLY A 86 12.78 5.31 2.54
N LYS A 87 11.90 5.21 1.55
CA LYS A 87 10.59 5.84 1.59
C LYS A 87 9.58 4.95 2.30
N THR A 88 8.54 5.56 2.85
CA THR A 88 7.46 4.80 3.48
C THR A 88 6.51 4.23 2.42
N LEU A 89 5.73 3.24 2.82
CA LEU A 89 4.67 2.73 1.96
C LEU A 89 3.73 3.85 1.52
N LEU A 90 3.37 4.73 2.44
CA LEU A 90 2.47 5.86 2.15
C LEU A 90 3.04 6.76 1.05
N SER A 91 4.30 7.14 1.15
CA SER A 91 4.94 8.02 0.17
C SER A 91 4.97 7.42 -1.23
N ASP A 92 5.11 6.12 -1.34
CA ASP A 92 5.24 5.44 -2.63
C ASP A 92 3.91 5.02 -3.25
N LEU A 93 2.79 5.17 -2.55
CA LEU A 93 1.48 4.82 -3.10
C LEU A 93 1.13 5.68 -4.31
N THR A 94 0.65 5.04 -5.37
CA THR A 94 0.27 5.71 -6.61
C THR A 94 -1.22 5.66 -6.88
N THR A 95 -1.90 4.58 -6.50
CA THR A 95 -3.30 4.35 -6.89
C THR A 95 -4.03 3.59 -5.80
N ALA A 96 -5.29 3.91 -5.62
CA ALA A 96 -6.23 3.09 -4.86
C ALA A 96 -7.32 2.60 -5.79
N VAL A 97 -7.77 1.36 -5.63
CA VAL A 97 -8.85 0.78 -6.43
C VAL A 97 -9.92 0.24 -5.50
N VAL A 98 -11.15 0.70 -5.73
CA VAL A 98 -12.32 0.19 -5.01
C VAL A 98 -13.07 -0.72 -5.97
N TYR A 99 -13.10 -2.00 -5.67
CA TYR A 99 -13.81 -2.99 -6.48
C TYR A 99 -15.29 -3.02 -6.08
N LYS A 100 -16.13 -3.20 -7.08
CA LYS A 100 -17.58 -3.25 -6.87
C LYS A 100 -18.07 -4.69 -6.90
#